data_3d3407053e15dd2dcbd88bb7592bd936
#
_entry.id   3d3407053e15dd2dcbd88bb7592bd936
#
_cell.length_a   1.000
_cell.length_b   1.000
_cell.length_c   1.000
_cell.angle_alpha   90.00
_cell.angle_beta   90.00
_cell.angle_gamma   90.00
#
_symmetry.space_group_name_H-M   'P 1'
#
loop_
_entity.id
_entity.type
_entity.pdbx_description
1 polymer ?
#
loop_
_entity_poly.entity_id
_entity_poly.type
_entity_poly.pdbx_seq_one_letter_code
_entity_poly.pdbx_strand_id
1 'polypeptide(L)'
;EISECLVGSEMCIRDSYKYPYIEQQCETWRVNEGYEPDIEVSVTDEEIETEYAGYRAESVSRALCESTCIYRAIARKLIAFQAFVMHGAVLELDGKAYVFTAKSGVGKTTHTKLWVEYFEGRASYINGDKPIIRCKDGVWYAYGTPWMGKEKFGSQSSAPIQAVCFIERGEENKIQKIADKEVIDRVFHQLFFPEDPETLIEFMGLADDFVQKLPFFVLKCNISAEAVRVAYETLSKV
;
A
#
# COMPACT_ATOMS: atom_id res chain seq x y z
N GLU A 1 -23.01 -8.50 8.49
CA GLU A 1 -23.23 -7.90 7.16
C GLU A 1 -22.10 -8.27 6.22
N ILE A 2 -22.28 -8.10 4.94
CA ILE A 2 -21.29 -8.49 3.90
C ILE A 2 -20.94 -7.24 3.09
N SER A 3 -19.67 -7.01 2.85
CA SER A 3 -19.16 -6.00 1.93
C SER A 3 -18.39 -6.67 0.79
N GLU A 4 -18.59 -6.18 -0.41
CA GLU A 4 -17.85 -6.60 -1.59
C GLU A 4 -17.16 -5.37 -2.19
N CYS A 5 -15.85 -5.43 -2.36
CA CYS A 5 -15.08 -4.33 -2.92
C CYS A 5 -14.09 -4.79 -3.99
N LEU A 6 -13.86 -3.94 -4.98
CA LEU A 6 -12.82 -4.12 -5.99
C LEU A 6 -11.52 -3.44 -5.57
N VAL A 7 -10.43 -4.18 -5.69
CA VAL A 7 -9.09 -3.65 -5.53
C VAL A 7 -8.53 -3.39 -6.92
N GLY A 8 -8.25 -2.11 -7.21
CA GLY A 8 -7.71 -1.68 -8.49
C GLY A 8 -8.49 -2.15 -9.72
N SER A 9 -9.81 -2.29 -9.61
CA SER A 9 -10.73 -2.79 -10.65
C SER A 9 -10.48 -4.22 -11.16
N GLU A 10 -9.66 -5.03 -10.50
CA GLU A 10 -9.30 -6.37 -10.98
C GLU A 10 -9.54 -7.50 -9.98
N MET A 11 -9.64 -7.23 -8.69
CA MET A 11 -9.78 -8.27 -7.65
C MET A 11 -11.00 -7.98 -6.79
N CYS A 12 -11.94 -8.90 -6.76
CA CYS A 12 -13.13 -8.80 -5.91
C CYS A 12 -12.86 -9.46 -4.55
N ILE A 13 -13.03 -8.68 -3.49
CA ILE A 13 -12.88 -9.15 -2.11
C ILE A 13 -14.22 -9.05 -1.41
N ARG A 14 -14.67 -10.17 -0.83
CA ARG A 14 -15.86 -10.23 0.02
C ARG A 14 -15.43 -10.37 1.46
N ASP A 15 -15.87 -9.46 2.32
CA ASP A 15 -15.71 -9.55 3.75
C ASP A 15 -17.07 -9.61 4.48
N SER A 16 -17.07 -10.23 5.66
CA SER A 16 -18.19 -10.14 6.60
C SER A 16 -17.77 -9.26 7.77
N TYR A 17 -18.59 -8.29 8.11
CA TYR A 17 -18.30 -7.30 9.15
C TYR A 17 -19.43 -7.16 10.16
N LYS A 18 -19.06 -6.73 11.37
CA LYS A 18 -19.97 -6.49 12.50
C LYS A 18 -20.22 -5.00 12.74
N TYR A 19 -19.22 -4.17 12.50
CA TYR A 19 -19.28 -2.74 12.74
C TYR A 19 -19.40 -1.95 11.44
N PRO A 20 -20.25 -0.91 11.36
CA PRO A 20 -20.47 -0.12 10.14
C PRO A 20 -19.23 0.62 9.61
N TYR A 21 -18.11 0.58 10.33
CA TYR A 21 -16.88 1.25 9.92
C TYR A 21 -16.32 0.72 8.59
N ILE A 22 -16.32 -0.59 8.38
CA ILE A 22 -15.89 -1.22 7.12
C ILE A 22 -16.82 -0.82 5.98
N GLU A 23 -18.12 -0.81 6.21
CA GLU A 23 -19.09 -0.38 5.21
C GLU A 23 -18.79 1.03 4.70
N GLN A 24 -18.56 1.98 5.61
CA GLN A 24 -18.20 3.35 5.28
C GLN A 24 -16.84 3.46 4.59
N GLN A 25 -15.89 2.62 5.00
CA GLN A 25 -14.54 2.60 4.42
C GLN A 25 -14.55 2.08 2.99
N CYS A 26 -15.39 1.09 2.68
CA CYS A 26 -15.51 0.45 1.38
C CYS A 26 -16.58 1.09 0.48
N GLU A 27 -17.31 2.11 0.92
CA GLU A 27 -18.46 2.69 0.22
C GLU A 27 -18.16 3.03 -1.26
N THR A 28 -17.05 3.69 -1.53
CA THR A 28 -16.63 4.06 -2.90
C THR A 28 -15.94 2.92 -3.66
N TRP A 29 -15.74 1.77 -3.00
CA TRP A 29 -15.05 0.60 -3.53
C TRP A 29 -16.00 -0.56 -3.84
N ARG A 30 -17.28 -0.40 -3.53
CA ARG A 30 -18.29 -1.43 -3.74
C ARG A 30 -18.43 -1.78 -5.21
N VAL A 31 -18.64 -3.08 -5.46
CA VAL A 31 -19.01 -3.60 -6.78
C VAL A 31 -20.51 -3.84 -6.85
N ASN A 32 -21.03 -3.82 -8.06
CA ASN A 32 -22.41 -4.20 -8.31
C ASN A 32 -22.59 -5.71 -8.09
N GLU A 33 -23.79 -6.12 -7.69
CA GLU A 33 -24.15 -7.52 -7.48
C GLU A 33 -23.81 -8.39 -8.71
N GLY A 34 -23.31 -9.60 -8.47
CA GLY A 34 -23.07 -10.60 -9.51
C GLY A 34 -21.60 -10.93 -9.78
N TYR A 35 -20.66 -10.33 -9.06
CA TYR A 35 -19.27 -10.76 -9.10
C TYR A 35 -19.03 -11.95 -8.15
N GLU A 36 -18.36 -13.00 -8.63
CA GLU A 36 -17.78 -14.01 -7.74
C GLU A 36 -16.54 -13.45 -7.08
N PRO A 37 -16.40 -13.50 -5.75
CA PRO A 37 -15.22 -12.95 -5.09
C PRO A 37 -13.98 -13.83 -5.33
N ASP A 38 -12.86 -13.20 -5.61
CA ASP A 38 -11.55 -13.85 -5.66
C ASP A 38 -11.05 -14.21 -4.25
N ILE A 39 -11.39 -13.37 -3.27
CA ILE A 39 -11.00 -13.53 -1.87
C ILE A 39 -12.22 -13.34 -0.97
N GLU A 40 -12.49 -14.32 -0.13
CA GLU A 40 -13.48 -14.20 0.96
C GLU A 40 -12.76 -14.21 2.31
N VAL A 41 -13.11 -13.26 3.19
CA VAL A 41 -12.58 -13.18 4.55
C VAL A 41 -13.68 -12.96 5.56
N SER A 42 -13.46 -13.50 6.74
CA SER A 42 -14.26 -13.22 7.93
C SER A 42 -13.34 -13.14 9.14
N VAL A 43 -13.71 -12.36 10.12
CA VAL A 43 -12.98 -12.25 11.38
C VAL A 43 -13.90 -12.57 12.55
N THR A 44 -13.35 -13.18 13.57
CA THR A 44 -14.06 -13.59 14.79
C THR A 44 -14.05 -12.50 15.84
N ASP A 45 -15.00 -12.55 16.78
CA ASP A 45 -15.01 -11.66 17.94
C ASP A 45 -13.73 -11.81 18.77
N GLU A 46 -13.16 -13.01 18.85
CA GLU A 46 -11.93 -13.27 19.58
C GLU A 46 -10.70 -12.57 18.94
N GLU A 47 -10.62 -12.58 17.61
CA GLU A 47 -9.56 -11.85 16.89
C GLU A 47 -9.68 -10.33 17.09
N ILE A 48 -10.92 -9.79 17.06
CA ILE A 48 -11.18 -8.37 17.30
C ILE A 48 -10.80 -7.97 18.72
N GLU A 49 -11.18 -8.76 19.74
CA GLU A 49 -10.86 -8.49 21.15
C GLU A 49 -9.36 -8.65 21.42
N THR A 50 -8.68 -9.60 20.79
CA THR A 50 -7.23 -9.78 20.88
C THR A 50 -6.49 -8.58 20.31
N GLU A 51 -6.90 -8.11 19.14
CA GLU A 51 -6.35 -6.90 18.52
C GLU A 51 -6.60 -5.68 19.42
N TYR A 52 -7.82 -5.51 19.93
CA TYR A 52 -8.18 -4.39 20.80
C TYR A 52 -7.37 -4.38 22.10
N ALA A 53 -7.13 -5.54 22.70
CA ALA A 53 -6.32 -5.67 23.92
C ALA A 53 -4.84 -5.31 23.71
N GLY A 54 -4.34 -5.42 22.47
CA GLY A 54 -2.98 -5.03 22.10
C GLY A 54 -2.75 -3.51 22.10
N TYR A 55 -3.80 -2.71 22.01
CA TYR A 55 -3.68 -1.25 22.01
C TYR A 55 -3.76 -0.68 23.43
N ARG A 56 -2.87 0.26 23.73
CA ARG A 56 -2.86 1.00 25.02
C ARG A 56 -3.56 2.36 24.93
N ALA A 57 -4.04 2.75 23.75
CA ALA A 57 -4.60 4.06 23.49
C ALA A 57 -6.14 4.03 23.57
N GLU A 58 -6.74 4.92 24.36
CA GLU A 58 -8.20 5.09 24.45
C GLU A 58 -8.89 5.49 23.14
N SER A 59 -8.11 5.90 22.12
CA SER A 59 -8.62 6.34 20.82
C SER A 59 -8.88 5.20 19.81
N VAL A 60 -8.59 3.95 20.16
CA VAL A 60 -8.80 2.80 19.27
C VAL A 60 -10.16 2.19 19.56
N SER A 61 -10.97 2.01 18.53
CA SER A 61 -12.29 1.36 18.63
C SER A 61 -12.23 -0.09 18.13
N ARG A 62 -13.16 -0.92 18.60
CA ARG A 62 -13.32 -2.29 18.08
C ARG A 62 -13.60 -2.32 16.59
N ALA A 63 -14.31 -1.31 16.07
CA ALA A 63 -14.56 -1.15 14.65
C ALA A 63 -13.27 -0.94 13.84
N LEU A 64 -12.30 -0.20 14.36
CA LEU A 64 -10.98 -0.05 13.76
C LEU A 64 -10.16 -1.36 13.86
N CYS A 65 -10.28 -2.08 14.99
CA CYS A 65 -9.64 -3.39 15.16
C CYS A 65 -10.20 -4.42 14.18
N GLU A 66 -11.52 -4.46 13.98
CA GLU A 66 -12.14 -5.29 12.95
C GLU A 66 -11.58 -5.00 11.56
N SER A 67 -11.52 -3.71 11.16
CA SER A 67 -10.92 -3.31 9.89
C SER A 67 -9.46 -3.76 9.75
N THR A 68 -8.70 -3.72 10.83
CA THR A 68 -7.31 -4.19 10.86
C THR A 68 -7.23 -5.71 10.71
N CYS A 69 -8.10 -6.46 11.40
CA CYS A 69 -8.17 -7.92 11.30
C CYS A 69 -8.57 -8.37 9.90
N ILE A 70 -9.59 -7.75 9.30
CA ILE A 70 -10.02 -8.01 7.92
C ILE A 70 -8.86 -7.76 6.95
N TYR A 71 -8.19 -6.61 7.07
CA TYR A 71 -7.05 -6.28 6.24
C TYR A 71 -5.92 -7.32 6.33
N ARG A 72 -5.60 -7.80 7.55
CA ARG A 72 -4.60 -8.85 7.75
C ARG A 72 -5.05 -10.20 7.18
N ALA A 73 -6.33 -10.53 7.29
CA ALA A 73 -6.89 -11.74 6.70
C ALA A 73 -6.79 -11.72 5.16
N ILE A 74 -7.06 -10.56 4.54
CA ILE A 74 -6.86 -10.34 3.11
C ILE A 74 -5.37 -10.50 2.77
N ALA A 75 -4.47 -9.84 3.49
CA ALA A 75 -3.04 -9.86 3.22
C ALA A 75 -2.44 -11.29 3.19
N ARG A 76 -2.93 -12.18 4.06
CA ARG A 76 -2.53 -13.62 4.06
C ARG A 76 -2.95 -14.34 2.79
N LYS A 77 -4.14 -14.05 2.25
CA LYS A 77 -4.68 -14.70 1.04
C LYS A 77 -4.10 -14.15 -0.25
N LEU A 78 -3.60 -12.91 -0.24
CA LEU A 78 -3.03 -12.26 -1.43
C LEU A 78 -1.84 -13.01 -2.03
N ILE A 79 -1.09 -13.77 -1.24
CA ILE A 79 0.12 -14.46 -1.69
C ILE A 79 -0.20 -15.48 -2.78
N ALA A 80 -1.32 -16.18 -2.69
CA ALA A 80 -1.81 -17.08 -3.73
C ALA A 80 -2.11 -16.36 -5.07
N PHE A 81 -2.29 -15.04 -5.04
CA PHE A 81 -2.51 -14.18 -6.21
C PHE A 81 -1.24 -13.45 -6.65
N GLN A 82 -0.07 -13.88 -6.19
CA GLN A 82 1.22 -13.21 -6.41
C GLN A 82 1.20 -11.74 -5.96
N ALA A 83 0.58 -11.47 -4.83
CA ALA A 83 0.39 -10.13 -4.31
C ALA A 83 0.70 -10.06 -2.81
N PHE A 84 1.03 -8.87 -2.34
CA PHE A 84 1.21 -8.57 -0.93
C PHE A 84 0.85 -7.12 -0.63
N VAL A 85 0.72 -6.82 0.64
CA VAL A 85 0.48 -5.45 1.11
C VAL A 85 1.79 -4.80 1.50
N MET A 86 1.93 -3.52 1.13
CA MET A 86 3.08 -2.69 1.50
C MET A 86 2.62 -1.40 2.18
N HIS A 87 3.30 -0.99 3.25
CA HIS A 87 3.09 0.33 3.83
C HIS A 87 3.80 1.39 2.97
N GLY A 88 3.03 2.12 2.19
CA GLY A 88 3.54 3.12 1.26
C GLY A 88 2.42 3.98 0.69
N ALA A 89 2.77 5.12 0.12
CA ALA A 89 1.87 5.91 -0.70
C ALA A 89 2.25 5.74 -2.17
N VAL A 90 1.26 5.57 -3.02
CA VAL A 90 1.47 5.38 -4.46
C VAL A 90 0.74 6.45 -5.23
N LEU A 91 1.50 7.12 -6.09
CA LEU A 91 0.98 8.06 -7.06
C LEU A 91 1.08 7.45 -8.47
N GLU A 92 0.05 7.69 -9.27
CA GLU A 92 0.10 7.47 -10.70
C GLU A 92 0.45 8.80 -11.39
N LEU A 93 1.36 8.74 -12.33
CA LEU A 93 1.70 9.83 -13.24
C LEU A 93 2.05 9.26 -14.61
N ASP A 94 1.33 9.70 -15.64
CA ASP A 94 1.53 9.30 -17.03
C ASP A 94 1.51 7.76 -17.25
N GLY A 95 0.57 7.06 -16.57
CA GLY A 95 0.40 5.61 -16.66
C GLY A 95 1.43 4.78 -15.89
N LYS A 96 2.21 5.39 -15.01
CA LYS A 96 3.24 4.75 -14.18
C LYS A 96 2.99 4.99 -12.71
N ALA A 97 3.23 3.98 -11.88
CA ALA A 97 3.13 4.09 -10.43
C ALA A 97 4.48 4.41 -9.79
N TYR A 98 4.51 5.43 -8.96
CA TYR A 98 5.66 5.81 -8.13
C TYR A 98 5.32 5.50 -6.68
N VAL A 99 6.06 4.55 -6.09
CA VAL A 99 5.84 4.10 -4.72
C VAL A 99 6.74 4.88 -3.78
N PHE A 100 6.14 5.60 -2.83
CA PHE A 100 6.86 6.32 -1.79
C PHE A 100 6.66 5.65 -0.43
N THR A 101 7.73 5.31 0.24
CA THR A 101 7.68 4.70 1.56
C THR A 101 8.63 5.38 2.53
N ALA A 102 8.33 5.31 3.82
CA ALA A 102 9.11 5.88 4.89
C ALA A 102 8.67 5.32 6.24
N LYS A 103 9.50 5.46 7.27
CA LYS A 103 9.07 5.28 8.66
C LYS A 103 7.93 6.26 8.97
N SER A 104 7.02 5.86 9.86
CA SER A 104 5.89 6.71 10.25
C SER A 104 6.35 8.11 10.70
N GLY A 105 5.66 9.15 10.26
CA GLY A 105 5.94 10.54 10.63
C GLY A 105 7.12 11.21 9.91
N VAL A 106 7.82 10.54 8.99
CA VAL A 106 8.95 11.14 8.24
C VAL A 106 8.50 12.23 7.26
N GLY A 107 7.29 12.13 6.69
CA GLY A 107 6.76 13.14 5.76
C GLY A 107 6.27 12.56 4.43
N LYS A 108 6.01 11.25 4.34
CA LYS A 108 5.48 10.58 3.14
C LYS A 108 4.29 11.33 2.53
N THR A 109 3.24 11.57 3.33
CA THR A 109 2.03 12.29 2.89
C THR A 109 2.33 13.72 2.43
N THR A 110 3.25 14.42 3.11
CA THR A 110 3.66 15.78 2.71
C THR A 110 4.32 15.76 1.34
N HIS A 111 5.25 14.83 1.11
CA HIS A 111 5.95 14.72 -0.16
C HIS A 111 5.00 14.35 -1.32
N THR A 112 4.09 13.42 -1.09
CA THR A 112 3.11 13.01 -2.13
C THR A 112 2.09 14.10 -2.44
N LYS A 113 1.68 14.93 -1.46
CA LYS A 113 0.87 16.14 -1.72
C LYS A 113 1.61 17.13 -2.61
N LEU A 114 2.91 17.35 -2.36
CA LEU A 114 3.73 18.23 -3.22
C LEU A 114 3.81 17.71 -4.67
N TRP A 115 3.82 16.39 -4.88
CA TRP A 115 3.76 15.82 -6.23
C TRP A 115 2.44 16.19 -6.94
N VAL A 116 1.30 16.01 -6.28
CA VAL A 116 -0.01 16.34 -6.86
C VAL A 116 -0.10 17.83 -7.20
N GLU A 117 0.41 18.69 -6.32
CA GLU A 117 0.48 20.14 -6.54
C GLU A 117 1.42 20.49 -7.70
N TYR A 118 2.63 19.95 -7.72
CA TYR A 118 3.67 20.22 -8.72
C TYR A 118 3.24 19.83 -10.14
N PHE A 119 2.54 18.72 -10.27
CA PHE A 119 2.05 18.23 -11.56
C PHE A 119 0.63 18.71 -11.91
N GLU A 120 0.10 19.67 -11.17
CA GLU A 120 -1.18 20.35 -11.46
C GLU A 120 -2.35 19.36 -11.70
N GLY A 121 -2.41 18.30 -10.90
CA GLY A 121 -3.43 17.25 -10.98
C GLY A 121 -3.17 16.15 -12.02
N ARG A 122 -2.06 16.19 -12.78
CA ARG A 122 -1.65 15.04 -13.59
C ARG A 122 -1.23 13.84 -12.76
N ALA A 123 -0.64 14.09 -11.59
CA ALA A 123 -0.38 13.04 -10.62
C ALA A 123 -1.62 12.80 -9.75
N SER A 124 -2.02 11.55 -9.61
CA SER A 124 -3.16 11.14 -8.80
C SER A 124 -2.81 10.02 -7.82
N TYR A 125 -3.56 9.90 -6.72
CA TYR A 125 -3.32 8.82 -5.76
C TYR A 125 -3.96 7.51 -6.23
N ILE A 126 -3.14 6.46 -6.32
CA ILE A 126 -3.59 5.07 -6.31
C ILE A 126 -3.94 4.69 -4.87
N ASN A 127 -3.02 4.92 -3.91
CA ASN A 127 -3.26 4.67 -2.49
C ASN A 127 -2.32 5.51 -1.60
N GLY A 128 -2.82 6.01 -0.49
CA GLY A 128 -2.04 6.87 0.43
C GLY A 128 -1.34 6.17 1.57
N ASP A 129 -1.62 4.86 1.80
CA ASP A 129 -1.10 4.18 3.00
C ASP A 129 -0.79 2.69 2.81
N LYS A 130 -1.76 1.91 2.28
CA LYS A 130 -1.68 0.44 2.21
C LYS A 130 -2.10 -0.09 0.83
N PRO A 131 -1.31 0.20 -0.23
CA PRO A 131 -1.52 -0.39 -1.55
C PRO A 131 -1.31 -1.90 -1.50
N ILE A 132 -1.97 -2.60 -2.42
CA ILE A 132 -1.60 -3.97 -2.79
C ILE A 132 -0.59 -3.89 -3.93
N ILE A 133 0.50 -4.63 -3.78
CA ILE A 133 1.54 -4.80 -4.79
C ILE A 133 1.38 -6.20 -5.37
N ARG A 134 1.22 -6.31 -6.69
CA ARG A 134 0.95 -7.58 -7.38
C ARG A 134 1.84 -7.76 -8.59
N CYS A 135 2.38 -8.96 -8.74
CA CYS A 135 3.03 -9.39 -9.98
C CYS A 135 1.99 -10.00 -10.93
N LYS A 136 1.82 -9.42 -12.10
CA LYS A 136 0.93 -9.91 -13.14
C LYS A 136 1.72 -10.01 -14.45
N ASP A 137 1.78 -11.21 -15.03
CA ASP A 137 2.53 -11.47 -16.26
C ASP A 137 4.01 -11.00 -16.21
N GLY A 138 4.63 -11.12 -15.03
CA GLY A 138 6.02 -10.74 -14.78
C GLY A 138 6.25 -9.22 -14.57
N VAL A 139 5.20 -8.41 -14.57
CA VAL A 139 5.23 -6.97 -14.30
C VAL A 139 4.62 -6.68 -12.93
N TRP A 140 5.27 -5.82 -12.15
CA TRP A 140 4.79 -5.40 -10.86
C TRP A 140 3.87 -4.18 -10.97
N TYR A 141 2.68 -4.30 -10.39
CA TYR A 141 1.66 -3.26 -10.34
C TYR A 141 1.38 -2.85 -8.89
N ALA A 142 0.99 -1.60 -8.72
CA ALA A 142 0.39 -1.12 -7.46
C ALA A 142 -1.10 -0.90 -7.66
N TYR A 143 -1.88 -1.35 -6.69
CA TYR A 143 -3.34 -1.31 -6.69
C TYR A 143 -3.86 -0.46 -5.53
N GLY A 144 -4.89 0.32 -5.77
CA GLY A 144 -5.63 1.01 -4.74
C GLY A 144 -6.44 0.06 -3.87
N THR A 145 -6.64 0.44 -2.62
CA THR A 145 -7.41 -0.31 -1.62
C THR A 145 -8.23 0.64 -0.75
N PRO A 146 -9.29 0.18 -0.08
CA PRO A 146 -10.02 1.00 0.90
C PRO A 146 -9.18 1.49 2.08
N TRP A 147 -8.03 0.87 2.36
CA TRP A 147 -7.10 1.25 3.44
C TRP A 147 -6.14 2.36 3.00
N MET A 148 -6.67 3.58 2.87
CA MET A 148 -6.00 4.75 2.30
C MET A 148 -5.33 5.66 3.34
N GLY A 149 -5.37 5.28 4.62
CA GLY A 149 -4.87 6.10 5.73
C GLY A 149 -5.83 7.21 6.13
N LYS A 150 -5.37 8.09 7.03
CA LYS A 150 -6.19 9.16 7.64
C LYS A 150 -6.71 10.19 6.62
N GLU A 151 -5.93 10.46 5.59
CA GLU A 151 -6.24 11.46 4.57
C GLU A 151 -7.24 10.95 3.52
N LYS A 152 -7.52 9.63 3.52
CA LYS A 152 -8.39 8.94 2.56
C LYS A 152 -8.00 9.21 1.09
N PHE A 153 -6.69 9.25 0.81
CA PHE A 153 -6.18 9.41 -0.55
C PHE A 153 -6.06 8.06 -1.24
N GLY A 154 -6.84 7.85 -2.27
CA GLY A 154 -6.81 6.63 -3.07
C GLY A 154 -7.92 6.58 -4.10
N SER A 155 -7.81 5.62 -5.00
CA SER A 155 -8.76 5.39 -6.08
C SER A 155 -8.78 3.91 -6.47
N GLN A 156 -9.87 3.47 -7.10
CA GLN A 156 -10.00 2.12 -7.70
C GLN A 156 -9.16 2.03 -8.98
N SER A 157 -7.87 2.30 -8.89
CA SER A 157 -6.95 2.28 -10.03
C SER A 157 -5.74 1.41 -9.76
N SER A 158 -5.02 1.10 -10.82
CA SER A 158 -3.74 0.40 -10.77
C SER A 158 -2.82 0.91 -11.88
N ALA A 159 -1.51 0.82 -11.66
CA ALA A 159 -0.53 1.13 -12.68
C ALA A 159 0.75 0.29 -12.46
N PRO A 160 1.52 0.01 -13.54
CA PRO A 160 2.81 -0.64 -13.43
C PRO A 160 3.78 0.22 -12.63
N ILE A 161 4.51 -0.41 -11.71
CA ILE A 161 5.46 0.30 -10.83
C ILE A 161 6.69 0.69 -11.64
N GLN A 162 6.98 1.98 -11.65
CA GLN A 162 8.18 2.55 -12.26
C GLN A 162 9.38 2.50 -11.32
N ALA A 163 9.17 2.87 -10.05
CA ALA A 163 10.21 2.90 -9.05
C ALA A 163 9.66 2.91 -7.63
N VAL A 164 10.48 2.47 -6.67
CA VAL A 164 10.21 2.55 -5.23
C VAL A 164 11.21 3.52 -4.60
N CYS A 165 10.72 4.50 -3.85
CA CYS A 165 11.52 5.56 -3.26
C CYS A 165 11.30 5.64 -1.74
N PHE A 166 12.35 5.44 -0.97
CA PHE A 166 12.38 5.69 0.46
C PHE A 166 12.62 7.17 0.73
N ILE A 167 11.73 7.79 1.50
CA ILE A 167 11.87 9.20 1.88
C ILE A 167 12.59 9.30 3.21
N GLU A 168 13.59 10.17 3.28
CA GLU A 168 14.31 10.60 4.47
C GLU A 168 14.28 12.13 4.57
N ARG A 169 14.28 12.66 5.79
CA ARG A 169 14.41 14.10 5.99
C ARG A 169 15.83 14.55 5.71
N GLY A 170 15.97 15.65 4.99
CA GLY A 170 17.24 16.28 4.68
C GLY A 170 17.08 17.78 4.46
N GLU A 171 18.15 18.52 4.64
CA GLU A 171 18.20 19.96 4.34
C GLU A 171 18.33 20.19 2.83
N GLU A 172 19.07 19.31 2.17
CA GLU A 172 19.30 19.31 0.72
C GLU A 172 18.49 18.18 0.05
N ASN A 173 18.06 18.44 -1.18
CA ASN A 173 17.32 17.46 -1.96
C ASN A 173 18.29 16.60 -2.78
N LYS A 174 18.46 15.35 -2.38
CA LYS A 174 19.34 14.38 -3.06
C LYS A 174 18.67 13.04 -3.18
N ILE A 175 18.69 12.47 -4.38
CA ILE A 175 18.21 11.12 -4.65
C ILE A 175 19.36 10.24 -5.12
N GLN A 176 19.38 9.00 -4.64
CA GLN A 176 20.36 8.00 -5.08
C GLN A 176 19.72 6.62 -5.18
N LYS A 177 20.17 5.83 -6.15
CA LYS A 177 19.83 4.40 -6.21
C LYS A 177 20.54 3.68 -5.07
N ILE A 178 19.85 2.75 -4.43
CA ILE A 178 20.41 1.95 -3.33
C ILE A 178 20.75 0.54 -3.79
N ALA A 179 21.73 -0.07 -3.15
CA ALA A 179 22.16 -1.42 -3.43
C ALA A 179 21.19 -2.45 -2.84
N ASP A 180 21.07 -3.61 -3.45
CA ASP A 180 20.10 -4.66 -3.10
C ASP A 180 20.13 -5.05 -1.62
N LYS A 181 21.30 -5.14 -1.02
CA LYS A 181 21.45 -5.44 0.42
C LYS A 181 20.76 -4.41 1.32
N GLU A 182 20.87 -3.12 0.98
CA GLU A 182 20.22 -2.04 1.72
C GLU A 182 18.71 -2.01 1.45
N VAL A 183 18.30 -2.41 0.23
CA VAL A 183 16.87 -2.53 -0.12
C VAL A 183 16.17 -3.53 0.78
N ILE A 184 16.74 -4.72 0.96
CA ILE A 184 16.16 -5.79 1.78
C ILE A 184 15.85 -5.30 3.19
N ASP A 185 16.83 -4.68 3.87
CA ASP A 185 16.64 -4.17 5.24
C ASP A 185 15.52 -3.12 5.31
N ARG A 186 15.40 -2.27 4.29
CA ARG A 186 14.40 -1.19 4.26
C ARG A 186 13.01 -1.68 3.91
N VAL A 187 12.89 -2.55 2.89
CA VAL A 187 11.62 -3.06 2.37
C VAL A 187 10.95 -3.93 3.43
N PHE A 188 11.68 -4.80 4.10
CA PHE A 188 11.10 -5.72 5.09
C PHE A 188 10.37 -5.00 6.22
N HIS A 189 10.80 -3.80 6.58
CA HIS A 189 10.07 -2.98 7.56
C HIS A 189 8.76 -2.38 7.06
N GLN A 190 8.47 -2.51 5.75
CA GLN A 190 7.29 -1.95 5.11
C GLN A 190 6.30 -3.03 4.63
N LEU A 191 6.68 -4.30 4.73
CA LEU A 191 5.88 -5.43 4.30
C LEU A 191 5.12 -6.05 5.47
N PHE A 192 3.98 -6.65 5.15
CA PHE A 192 3.23 -7.48 6.09
C PHE A 192 3.63 -8.93 5.91
N PHE A 193 4.24 -9.53 6.95
CA PHE A 193 4.70 -10.91 6.92
C PHE A 193 3.59 -11.86 7.35
N PRO A 194 3.36 -12.97 6.61
CA PRO A 194 2.51 -14.04 7.09
C PRO A 194 3.14 -14.78 8.27
N GLU A 195 2.30 -15.28 9.17
CA GLU A 195 2.75 -16.02 10.37
C GLU A 195 2.94 -17.52 10.07
N ASP A 196 2.22 -18.03 9.08
CA ASP A 196 2.28 -19.41 8.65
C ASP A 196 3.57 -19.69 7.88
N PRO A 197 4.37 -20.75 8.25
CA PRO A 197 5.66 -21.02 7.64
C PRO A 197 5.63 -21.33 6.14
N GLU A 198 4.60 -22.02 5.65
CA GLU A 198 4.49 -22.37 4.22
C GLU A 198 4.23 -21.11 3.39
N THR A 199 3.24 -20.32 3.79
CA THR A 199 2.93 -19.04 3.18
C THR A 199 4.09 -18.05 3.28
N LEU A 200 4.87 -18.09 4.38
CA LEU A 200 6.07 -17.25 4.53
C LEU A 200 7.15 -17.59 3.49
N ILE A 201 7.34 -18.86 3.15
CA ILE A 201 8.31 -19.27 2.12
C ILE A 201 7.89 -18.72 0.75
N GLU A 202 6.61 -18.85 0.40
CA GLU A 202 6.08 -18.30 -0.86
C GLU A 202 6.22 -16.78 -0.91
N PHE A 203 5.86 -16.10 0.20
CA PHE A 203 6.00 -14.67 0.33
C PHE A 203 7.45 -14.21 0.18
N MET A 204 8.42 -14.92 0.77
CA MET A 204 9.84 -14.57 0.65
C MET A 204 10.33 -14.67 -0.80
N GLY A 205 9.87 -15.67 -1.55
CA GLY A 205 10.16 -15.76 -2.99
C GLY A 205 9.58 -14.60 -3.79
N LEU A 206 8.36 -14.21 -3.46
CA LEU A 206 7.67 -13.07 -4.08
C LEU A 206 8.36 -11.73 -3.75
N ALA A 207 8.75 -11.54 -2.50
CA ALA A 207 9.47 -10.35 -2.04
C ALA A 207 10.87 -10.23 -2.68
N ASP A 208 11.56 -11.35 -2.86
CA ASP A 208 12.85 -11.40 -3.56
C ASP A 208 12.71 -10.98 -5.03
N ASP A 209 11.72 -11.54 -5.76
CA ASP A 209 11.43 -11.16 -7.14
C ASP A 209 11.08 -9.66 -7.27
N PHE A 210 10.32 -9.11 -6.32
CA PHE A 210 10.00 -7.70 -6.24
C PHE A 210 11.25 -6.82 -6.09
N VAL A 211 12.15 -7.21 -5.18
CA VAL A 211 13.41 -6.48 -4.94
C VAL A 211 14.34 -6.55 -6.13
N GLN A 212 14.41 -7.70 -6.82
CA GLN A 212 15.32 -7.88 -7.95
C GLN A 212 14.84 -7.17 -9.22
N LYS A 213 13.53 -7.06 -9.45
CA LYS A 213 12.97 -6.51 -10.69
C LYS A 213 12.76 -5.01 -10.68
N LEU A 214 12.59 -4.40 -9.50
CA LEU A 214 12.29 -2.96 -9.42
C LEU A 214 13.50 -2.13 -9.00
N PRO A 215 13.61 -0.91 -9.50
CA PRO A 215 14.63 0.04 -9.04
C PRO A 215 14.22 0.71 -7.74
N PHE A 216 15.13 0.71 -6.76
CA PHE A 216 14.94 1.31 -5.44
C PHE A 216 15.85 2.49 -5.22
N PHE A 217 15.28 3.54 -4.60
CA PHE A 217 15.98 4.80 -4.34
C PHE A 217 15.77 5.28 -2.91
N VAL A 218 16.70 6.11 -2.43
CA VAL A 218 16.51 6.93 -1.24
C VAL A 218 16.52 8.39 -1.68
N LEU A 219 15.49 9.12 -1.29
CA LEU A 219 15.36 10.55 -1.43
C LEU A 219 15.55 11.20 -0.06
N LYS A 220 16.67 11.87 0.17
CA LYS A 220 16.81 12.83 1.27
C LYS A 220 16.27 14.16 0.80
N CYS A 221 15.28 14.73 1.49
CA CYS A 221 14.63 15.94 1.02
C CYS A 221 14.06 16.82 2.13
N ASN A 222 13.91 18.08 1.80
CA ASN A 222 13.10 19.05 2.52
C ASN A 222 11.68 19.15 1.93
N ILE A 223 10.87 20.05 2.47
CA ILE A 223 9.50 20.31 1.99
C ILE A 223 9.56 21.41 0.92
N SER A 224 9.75 21.03 -0.35
CA SER A 224 9.85 21.97 -1.47
C SER A 224 9.44 21.34 -2.79
N ALA A 225 9.05 22.16 -3.77
CA ALA A 225 8.83 21.74 -5.15
C ALA A 225 10.11 21.19 -5.81
N GLU A 226 11.28 21.65 -5.37
CA GLU A 226 12.56 21.12 -5.84
C GLU A 226 12.72 19.65 -5.46
N ALA A 227 12.28 19.23 -4.27
CA ALA A 227 12.32 17.83 -3.86
C ALA A 227 11.54 16.93 -4.85
N VAL A 228 10.39 17.42 -5.34
CA VAL A 228 9.60 16.73 -6.37
C VAL A 228 10.37 16.66 -7.69
N ARG A 229 10.91 17.79 -8.15
CA ARG A 229 11.68 17.87 -9.40
C ARG A 229 12.87 16.90 -9.39
N VAL A 230 13.67 16.92 -8.34
CA VAL A 230 14.85 16.03 -8.18
C VAL A 230 14.43 14.55 -8.17
N ALA A 231 13.34 14.22 -7.48
CA ALA A 231 12.81 12.87 -7.47
C ALA A 231 12.35 12.44 -8.87
N TYR A 232 11.50 13.23 -9.51
CA TYR A 232 10.91 12.89 -10.81
C TYR A 232 11.97 12.78 -11.91
N GLU A 233 12.92 13.72 -12.01
CA GLU A 233 14.00 13.69 -13.00
C GLU A 233 14.85 12.40 -12.94
N THR A 234 14.89 11.74 -11.79
CA THR A 234 15.60 10.47 -11.59
C THR A 234 14.67 9.27 -11.80
N LEU A 235 13.52 9.25 -11.10
CA LEU A 235 12.61 8.09 -11.08
C LEU A 235 11.93 7.84 -12.42
N SER A 236 11.73 8.85 -13.25
CA SER A 236 11.06 8.70 -14.56
C SER A 236 11.95 8.10 -15.65
N LYS A 237 13.27 7.99 -15.43
CA LYS A 237 14.25 7.54 -16.42
C LYS A 237 14.69 6.09 -16.29
N VAL A 238 14.12 5.36 -15.32
CA VAL A 238 14.48 3.97 -15.05
C VAL A 238 13.49 3.00 -15.64
#